data_2f796bfa9ad543723556424fd0e963fd
#
_entry.id   2f796bfa9ad543723556424fd0e963fd
#
_cell.length_a   1.000
_cell.length_b   1.000
_cell.length_c   1.000
_cell.angle_alpha   90.00
_cell.angle_beta   90.00
_cell.angle_gamma   90.00
#
_symmetry.space_group_name_H-M   'P 1'
#
loop_
_entity.id
_entity.type
_entity.pdbx_description
1 polymer ?
#
loop_
_entity_poly.entity_id
_entity_poly.type
_entity_poly.pdbx_seq_one_letter_code
_entity_poly.pdbx_strand_id
1 'polypeptide(L)'
;MKKIKLLFQGDSITDADRDRSDYHNLGLGYALHASEMLKEAYPEVDFEFVNLGLSGNRTDQLFDRITPDCIEIKPDIISILIGINDIWHRYEYEFVPTRDEQIALNYRCILDVVKESTNAKLLMLQPFTEGNDQAFMRPDVDRVIPIVDSLAEKYADAYIRLDEIIHADENYGTEHYFTRDGVHPNETGAEFIAKLYVEAISPLIDEILSNK
;
A
#
# COMPACT_ATOMS: atom_id res chain seq x y z
N MET A 1 -9.07 22.47 14.72
CA MET A 1 -9.25 21.09 14.24
C MET A 1 -7.98 20.31 14.59
N LYS A 2 -8.10 19.03 14.97
CA LYS A 2 -6.92 18.17 15.14
C LYS A 2 -6.32 17.87 13.77
N LYS A 3 -5.01 17.99 13.64
CA LYS A 3 -4.32 17.71 12.37
C LYS A 3 -3.81 16.27 12.38
N ILE A 4 -4.05 15.55 11.28
CA ILE A 4 -3.53 14.19 11.04
C ILE A 4 -2.90 14.14 9.67
N LYS A 5 -1.61 13.75 9.62
CA LYS A 5 -0.88 13.55 8.37
C LYS A 5 -0.85 12.07 8.01
N LEU A 6 -1.43 11.74 6.87
CA LEU A 6 -1.44 10.41 6.28
C LEU A 6 -0.46 10.32 5.11
N LEU A 7 0.42 9.33 5.15
CA LEU A 7 1.34 9.02 4.06
C LEU A 7 0.97 7.71 3.39
N PHE A 8 0.73 7.77 2.08
CA PHE A 8 0.57 6.61 1.20
C PHE A 8 1.93 6.29 0.56
N GLN A 9 2.45 5.10 0.83
CA GLN A 9 3.70 4.58 0.29
C GLN A 9 3.46 3.30 -0.51
N GLY A 10 4.20 3.16 -1.62
CA GLY A 10 4.06 1.98 -2.47
C GLY A 10 4.64 2.17 -3.86
N ASP A 11 4.10 1.40 -4.77
CA ASP A 11 4.46 1.36 -6.19
C ASP A 11 3.41 2.05 -7.10
N SER A 12 3.19 1.50 -8.30
CA SER A 12 2.23 2.03 -9.28
C SER A 12 0.78 2.01 -8.80
N ILE A 13 0.41 1.07 -7.94
CA ILE A 13 -0.96 0.98 -7.39
C ILE A 13 -1.24 2.18 -6.49
N THR A 14 -0.22 2.66 -5.77
CA THR A 14 -0.31 3.84 -4.90
C THR A 14 -0.05 5.14 -5.68
N ASP A 15 0.91 5.15 -6.61
CA ASP A 15 1.22 6.29 -7.51
C ASP A 15 -0.02 6.72 -8.30
N ALA A 16 -0.65 5.77 -8.99
CA ALA A 16 -1.89 5.95 -9.73
C ALA A 16 -1.92 7.24 -10.58
N ASP A 17 -0.88 7.46 -11.37
CA ASP A 17 -0.71 8.62 -12.27
C ASP A 17 -0.70 9.99 -11.56
N ARG A 18 -0.24 10.04 -10.31
CA ARG A 18 -0.12 11.32 -9.58
C ARG A 18 0.89 12.28 -10.24
N ASP A 19 0.69 13.58 -10.06
CA ASP A 19 1.73 14.57 -10.33
C ASP A 19 2.83 14.47 -9.28
N ARG A 20 3.98 13.91 -9.67
CA ARG A 20 5.11 13.66 -8.76
C ARG A 20 5.85 14.93 -8.31
N SER A 21 5.54 16.08 -8.91
CA SER A 21 6.05 17.38 -8.45
C SER A 21 5.28 17.96 -7.26
N ASP A 22 4.10 17.40 -6.98
CA ASP A 22 3.25 17.76 -5.84
C ASP A 22 2.95 16.52 -4.98
N TYR A 23 3.48 16.49 -3.76
CA TYR A 23 3.26 15.37 -2.80
C TYR A 23 1.82 15.24 -2.33
N HIS A 24 1.01 16.30 -2.48
CA HIS A 24 -0.40 16.30 -2.13
C HIS A 24 -1.31 15.89 -3.27
N ASN A 25 -0.78 15.70 -4.47
CA ASN A 25 -1.50 15.05 -5.56
C ASN A 25 -1.60 13.55 -5.30
N LEU A 26 -2.83 13.07 -5.13
CA LEU A 26 -3.10 11.69 -4.71
C LEU A 26 -3.25 10.73 -5.89
N GLY A 27 -3.14 11.21 -7.13
CA GLY A 27 -3.37 10.42 -8.33
C GLY A 27 -4.86 10.12 -8.54
N LEU A 28 -5.13 9.04 -9.28
CA LEU A 28 -6.48 8.62 -9.66
C LEU A 28 -6.88 7.26 -9.04
N GLY A 29 -6.14 6.82 -8.02
CA GLY A 29 -6.30 5.51 -7.41
C GLY A 29 -6.96 5.54 -6.02
N TYR A 30 -6.77 4.46 -5.27
CA TYR A 30 -7.38 4.26 -3.97
C TYR A 30 -7.06 5.38 -2.95
N ALA A 31 -5.88 6.01 -3.05
CA ALA A 31 -5.49 7.09 -2.14
C ALA A 31 -6.41 8.32 -2.26
N LEU A 32 -6.84 8.67 -3.48
CA LEU A 32 -7.79 9.74 -3.74
C LEU A 32 -9.15 9.40 -3.11
N HIS A 33 -9.73 8.26 -3.48
CA HIS A 33 -11.05 7.85 -2.97
C HIS A 33 -11.05 7.71 -1.43
N ALA A 34 -10.00 7.12 -0.84
CA ALA A 34 -9.86 7.02 0.61
C ALA A 34 -9.81 8.40 1.28
N SER A 35 -9.11 9.38 0.67
CA SER A 35 -9.01 10.73 1.20
C SER A 35 -10.37 11.46 1.25
N GLU A 36 -11.20 11.25 0.22
CA GLU A 36 -12.55 11.82 0.14
C GLU A 36 -13.46 11.19 1.19
N MET A 37 -13.46 9.87 1.30
CA MET A 37 -14.24 9.14 2.31
C MET A 37 -13.83 9.51 3.74
N LEU A 38 -12.52 9.68 4.01
CA LEU A 38 -12.03 10.10 5.33
C LEU A 38 -12.44 11.53 5.69
N LYS A 39 -12.39 12.46 4.73
CA LYS A 39 -12.87 13.84 4.95
C LYS A 39 -14.37 13.89 5.26
N GLU A 40 -15.15 13.01 4.63
CA GLU A 40 -16.59 12.89 4.90
C GLU A 40 -16.85 12.26 6.28
N ALA A 41 -16.11 11.20 6.63
CA ALA A 41 -16.28 10.50 7.90
C ALA A 41 -15.79 11.30 9.12
N TYR A 42 -14.79 12.17 8.95
CA TYR A 42 -14.14 12.94 10.01
C TYR A 42 -14.09 14.45 9.68
N PRO A 43 -15.23 15.13 9.53
CA PRO A 43 -15.27 16.54 9.09
C PRO A 43 -14.60 17.53 10.07
N GLU A 44 -14.34 17.11 11.31
CA GLU A 44 -13.65 17.89 12.34
C GLU A 44 -12.13 17.73 12.32
N VAL A 45 -11.59 16.83 11.47
CA VAL A 45 -10.15 16.56 11.35
C VAL A 45 -9.56 17.35 10.19
N ASP A 46 -8.43 18.01 10.43
CA ASP A 46 -7.62 18.64 9.37
C ASP A 46 -6.63 17.60 8.83
N PHE A 47 -7.02 16.89 7.77
CA PHE A 47 -6.17 15.92 7.14
C PHE A 47 -5.14 16.55 6.19
N GLU A 48 -3.89 16.17 6.36
CA GLU A 48 -2.84 16.37 5.37
C GLU A 48 -2.53 15.01 4.73
N PHE A 49 -2.90 14.83 3.45
CA PHE A 49 -2.61 13.61 2.69
C PHE A 49 -1.37 13.83 1.85
N VAL A 50 -0.47 12.83 1.88
CA VAL A 50 0.77 12.80 1.11
C VAL A 50 0.85 11.47 0.38
N ASN A 51 1.03 11.50 -0.94
CA ASN A 51 1.23 10.30 -1.75
C ASN A 51 2.66 10.30 -2.32
N LEU A 52 3.44 9.30 -1.91
CA LEU A 52 4.81 9.07 -2.39
C LEU A 52 4.96 7.67 -3.01
N GLY A 53 3.87 7.10 -3.51
CA GLY A 53 3.92 5.96 -4.42
C GLY A 53 4.76 6.27 -5.65
N LEU A 54 5.52 5.27 -6.12
CA LEU A 54 6.38 5.42 -7.29
C LEU A 54 6.30 4.17 -8.18
N SER A 55 5.71 4.35 -9.36
CA SER A 55 5.49 3.26 -10.33
C SER A 55 6.76 2.46 -10.59
N GLY A 56 6.62 1.13 -10.61
CA GLY A 56 7.72 0.20 -10.85
C GLY A 56 8.59 -0.09 -9.64
N ASN A 57 8.40 0.62 -8.50
CA ASN A 57 9.25 0.39 -7.33
C ASN A 57 9.08 -1.01 -6.76
N ARG A 58 10.22 -1.59 -6.40
CA ARG A 58 10.37 -2.81 -5.62
C ARG A 58 10.68 -2.48 -4.17
N THR A 59 10.74 -3.50 -3.33
CA THR A 59 11.03 -3.33 -1.90
C THR A 59 12.40 -2.70 -1.64
N ASP A 60 13.45 -3.05 -2.41
CA ASP A 60 14.77 -2.45 -2.30
C ASP A 60 14.75 -0.93 -2.63
N GLN A 61 14.04 -0.54 -3.66
CA GLN A 61 13.92 0.85 -4.08
C GLN A 61 13.10 1.69 -3.09
N LEU A 62 12.08 1.11 -2.46
CA LEU A 62 11.38 1.77 -1.36
C LEU A 62 12.30 1.96 -0.15
N PHE A 63 13.12 0.95 0.18
CA PHE A 63 14.10 1.05 1.26
C PHE A 63 15.13 2.17 1.00
N ASP A 64 15.63 2.29 -0.22
CA ASP A 64 16.62 3.31 -0.59
C ASP A 64 16.13 4.76 -0.36
N ARG A 65 14.81 4.98 -0.46
CA ARG A 65 14.18 6.30 -0.27
C ARG A 65 13.39 6.44 1.04
N ILE A 66 13.53 5.50 1.98
CA ILE A 66 12.71 5.47 3.21
C ILE A 66 12.93 6.72 4.08
N THR A 67 14.14 7.27 4.13
CA THR A 67 14.43 8.44 4.95
C THR A 67 13.71 9.70 4.43
N PRO A 68 13.92 10.18 3.19
CA PRO A 68 13.24 11.38 2.70
C PRO A 68 11.72 11.18 2.57
N ASP A 69 11.29 9.98 2.15
CA ASP A 69 9.92 9.75 1.74
C ASP A 69 9.01 9.18 2.84
N CYS A 70 9.57 8.82 4.00
CA CYS A 70 8.77 8.40 5.15
C CYS A 70 9.16 9.14 6.42
N ILE A 71 10.47 9.14 6.79
CA ILE A 71 10.89 9.65 8.08
C ILE A 71 10.82 11.18 8.14
N GLU A 72 11.34 11.87 7.11
CA GLU A 72 11.36 13.33 7.04
C GLU A 72 9.97 13.95 6.84
N ILE A 73 9.03 13.18 6.28
CA ILE A 73 7.62 13.56 6.13
C ILE A 73 6.93 13.73 7.49
N LYS A 74 7.37 12.98 8.51
CA LYS A 74 6.81 12.99 9.88
C LYS A 74 5.29 12.75 9.89
N PRO A 75 4.80 11.67 9.29
CA PRO A 75 3.39 11.35 9.28
C PRO A 75 2.91 10.87 10.66
N ASP A 76 1.61 11.00 10.91
CA ASP A 76 0.93 10.35 12.03
C ASP A 76 0.57 8.90 11.68
N ILE A 77 0.30 8.62 10.39
CA ILE A 77 -0.01 7.28 9.87
C ILE A 77 0.74 7.06 8.56
N ILE A 78 1.35 5.89 8.40
CA ILE A 78 1.98 5.42 7.15
C ILE A 78 1.21 4.20 6.67
N SER A 79 0.83 4.17 5.39
CA SER A 79 0.39 2.95 4.73
C SER A 79 1.41 2.48 3.70
N ILE A 80 1.61 1.15 3.61
CA ILE A 80 2.58 0.54 2.69
C ILE A 80 1.90 -0.57 1.89
N LEU A 81 1.88 -0.40 0.56
CA LEU A 81 1.49 -1.41 -0.43
C LEU A 81 2.62 -1.55 -1.46
N ILE A 82 3.43 -2.58 -1.33
CA ILE A 82 4.64 -2.81 -2.15
C ILE A 82 4.88 -4.32 -2.32
N GLY A 83 5.67 -4.71 -3.31
CA GLY A 83 6.17 -6.08 -3.44
C GLY A 83 5.72 -6.80 -4.71
N ILE A 84 4.69 -6.31 -5.40
CA ILE A 84 4.25 -6.94 -6.65
C ILE A 84 5.31 -6.82 -7.75
N ASN A 85 6.05 -5.70 -7.81
CA ASN A 85 7.12 -5.52 -8.79
C ASN A 85 8.36 -6.37 -8.50
N ASP A 86 8.60 -6.75 -7.25
CA ASP A 86 9.64 -7.73 -6.91
C ASP A 86 9.37 -9.08 -7.56
N ILE A 87 8.08 -9.42 -7.72
CA ILE A 87 7.61 -10.64 -8.38
C ILE A 87 7.57 -10.43 -9.89
N TRP A 88 6.94 -9.38 -10.37
CA TRP A 88 6.72 -9.13 -11.79
C TRP A 88 8.03 -9.06 -12.55
N HIS A 89 9.02 -8.32 -12.04
CA HIS A 89 10.32 -8.16 -12.69
C HIS A 89 11.16 -9.47 -12.76
N ARG A 90 10.74 -10.55 -12.09
CA ARG A 90 11.35 -11.90 -12.28
C ARG A 90 11.13 -12.44 -13.69
N TYR A 91 10.09 -11.97 -14.35
CA TYR A 91 9.66 -12.42 -15.68
C TYR A 91 10.08 -11.48 -16.80
N GLU A 92 10.81 -10.41 -16.46
CA GLU A 92 11.31 -9.41 -17.39
C GLU A 92 12.83 -9.54 -17.53
N TYR A 93 13.32 -9.65 -18.77
CA TYR A 93 14.75 -9.90 -19.05
C TYR A 93 15.68 -8.76 -18.67
N GLU A 94 15.15 -7.56 -18.45
CA GLU A 94 15.92 -6.35 -18.15
C GLU A 94 16.28 -6.23 -16.66
N PHE A 95 15.67 -7.06 -15.80
CA PHE A 95 15.82 -6.94 -14.36
C PHE A 95 16.53 -8.18 -13.77
N VAL A 96 17.31 -7.92 -12.72
CA VAL A 96 17.81 -8.99 -11.87
C VAL A 96 16.67 -9.45 -10.95
N PRO A 97 16.29 -10.73 -10.98
CA PRO A 97 15.18 -11.22 -10.15
C PRO A 97 15.44 -11.05 -8.66
N THR A 98 14.49 -10.45 -7.96
CA THR A 98 14.52 -10.39 -6.49
C THR A 98 14.09 -11.74 -5.91
N ARG A 99 14.91 -12.35 -5.06
CA ARG A 99 14.58 -13.60 -4.38
C ARG A 99 13.65 -13.37 -3.20
N ASP A 100 12.90 -14.40 -2.78
CA ASP A 100 11.95 -14.29 -1.68
C ASP A 100 12.63 -13.85 -0.37
N GLU A 101 13.86 -14.34 -0.10
CA GLU A 101 14.63 -13.92 1.07
C GLU A 101 15.07 -12.45 1.02
N GLN A 102 15.30 -11.91 -0.18
CA GLN A 102 15.63 -10.49 -0.35
C GLN A 102 14.40 -9.62 -0.14
N ILE A 103 13.22 -10.04 -0.63
CA ILE A 103 11.95 -9.37 -0.37
C ILE A 103 11.71 -9.31 1.14
N ALA A 104 11.84 -10.45 1.84
CA ALA A 104 11.69 -10.54 3.30
C ALA A 104 12.66 -9.61 4.03
N LEU A 105 13.91 -9.55 3.59
CA LEU A 105 14.93 -8.70 4.19
C LEU A 105 14.62 -7.21 3.99
N ASN A 106 14.32 -6.83 2.74
CA ASN A 106 14.02 -5.43 2.39
C ASN A 106 12.78 -4.93 3.15
N TYR A 107 11.71 -5.71 3.17
CA TYR A 107 10.52 -5.37 3.96
C TYR A 107 10.86 -5.19 5.43
N ARG A 108 11.58 -6.13 6.02
CA ARG A 108 11.99 -6.02 7.43
C ARG A 108 12.80 -4.75 7.67
N CYS A 109 13.76 -4.42 6.81
CA CYS A 109 14.56 -3.21 6.94
C CYS A 109 13.70 -1.93 6.86
N ILE A 110 12.73 -1.88 5.92
CA ILE A 110 11.76 -0.78 5.82
C ILE A 110 11.00 -0.63 7.15
N LEU A 111 10.44 -1.73 7.64
CA LEU A 111 9.59 -1.74 8.83
C LEU A 111 10.37 -1.43 10.12
N ASP A 112 11.59 -1.96 10.26
CA ASP A 112 12.49 -1.64 11.38
C ASP A 112 12.79 -0.13 11.40
N VAL A 113 13.19 0.46 10.26
CA VAL A 113 13.48 1.91 10.17
C VAL A 113 12.24 2.75 10.49
N VAL A 114 11.07 2.40 9.96
CA VAL A 114 9.81 3.12 10.27
C VAL A 114 9.51 3.07 11.77
N LYS A 115 9.56 1.88 12.39
CA LYS A 115 9.25 1.73 13.82
C LYS A 115 10.30 2.35 14.75
N GLU A 116 11.57 2.33 14.36
CA GLU A 116 12.66 2.92 15.19
C GLU A 116 12.75 4.44 15.04
N SER A 117 12.36 4.99 13.88
CA SER A 117 12.57 6.41 13.54
C SER A 117 11.30 7.25 13.62
N THR A 118 10.13 6.64 13.80
CA THR A 118 8.84 7.36 13.86
C THR A 118 7.95 6.86 14.99
N ASN A 119 6.95 7.68 15.34
CA ASN A 119 5.82 7.25 16.18
C ASN A 119 4.56 7.01 15.34
N ALA A 120 4.69 6.93 14.02
CA ALA A 120 3.56 6.75 13.12
C ALA A 120 2.89 5.38 13.34
N LYS A 121 1.57 5.36 13.27
CA LYS A 121 0.81 4.13 13.11
C LYS A 121 1.08 3.54 11.72
N LEU A 122 1.19 2.23 11.62
CA LEU A 122 1.52 1.52 10.39
C LEU A 122 0.35 0.67 9.93
N LEU A 123 -0.17 0.99 8.74
CA LEU A 123 -1.08 0.13 7.99
C LEU A 123 -0.29 -0.59 6.89
N MET A 124 -0.37 -1.91 6.83
CA MET A 124 0.16 -2.69 5.72
C MET A 124 -0.97 -3.26 4.85
N LEU A 125 -0.71 -3.39 3.54
CA LEU A 125 -1.60 -4.05 2.60
C LEU A 125 -0.84 -5.16 1.87
N GLN A 126 -1.49 -6.30 1.63
CA GLN A 126 -0.91 -7.37 0.82
C GLN A 126 -0.72 -6.92 -0.63
N PRO A 127 0.42 -7.25 -1.28
CA PRO A 127 0.49 -7.27 -2.74
C PRO A 127 -0.49 -8.32 -3.27
N PHE A 128 -1.08 -8.08 -4.42
CA PHE A 128 -2.13 -8.94 -4.97
C PHE A 128 -2.03 -9.07 -6.49
N THR A 129 -2.71 -10.09 -7.01
CA THR A 129 -3.02 -10.23 -8.45
C THR A 129 -4.46 -10.66 -8.63
N GLU A 130 -5.08 -10.23 -9.72
CA GLU A 130 -6.43 -10.62 -10.11
C GLU A 130 -6.44 -11.34 -11.46
N GLY A 131 -7.26 -12.39 -11.53
CA GLY A 131 -7.64 -13.00 -12.81
C GLY A 131 -6.53 -13.76 -13.53
N ASN A 132 -6.70 -13.90 -14.85
CA ASN A 132 -5.86 -14.74 -15.68
C ASN A 132 -4.65 -14.03 -16.31
N ASP A 133 -4.70 -12.71 -16.46
CA ASP A 133 -3.66 -11.95 -17.17
C ASP A 133 -2.29 -12.11 -16.53
N GLN A 134 -2.26 -12.16 -15.20
CA GLN A 134 -1.03 -12.32 -14.43
C GLN A 134 -0.95 -13.70 -13.73
N ALA A 135 -1.69 -14.70 -14.23
CA ALA A 135 -1.71 -16.04 -13.63
C ALA A 135 -0.32 -16.69 -13.54
N PHE A 136 0.61 -16.33 -14.43
CA PHE A 136 1.99 -16.82 -14.38
C PHE A 136 2.74 -16.37 -13.12
N MET A 137 2.36 -15.24 -12.50
CA MET A 137 2.96 -14.75 -11.25
C MET A 137 2.35 -15.39 -10.01
N ARG A 138 1.16 -16.01 -10.11
CA ARG A 138 0.44 -16.54 -8.93
C ARG A 138 1.28 -17.43 -8.02
N PRO A 139 2.08 -18.40 -8.55
CA PRO A 139 2.92 -19.24 -7.68
C PRO A 139 3.97 -18.46 -6.89
N ASP A 140 4.43 -17.33 -7.40
CA ASP A 140 5.37 -16.45 -6.72
C ASP A 140 4.66 -15.57 -5.68
N VAL A 141 3.48 -15.04 -6.02
CA VAL A 141 2.63 -14.30 -5.08
C VAL A 141 2.27 -15.18 -3.88
N ASP A 142 1.87 -16.43 -4.11
CA ASP A 142 1.56 -17.42 -3.05
C ASP A 142 2.71 -17.68 -2.09
N ARG A 143 3.97 -17.52 -2.53
CA ARG A 143 5.14 -17.64 -1.66
C ARG A 143 5.47 -16.35 -0.92
N VAL A 144 5.20 -15.20 -1.50
CA VAL A 144 5.53 -13.90 -0.92
C VAL A 144 4.48 -13.46 0.11
N ILE A 145 3.20 -13.75 -0.09
CA ILE A 145 2.12 -13.39 0.83
C ILE A 145 2.40 -13.84 2.27
N PRO A 146 2.76 -15.11 2.57
CA PRO A 146 3.07 -15.54 3.94
C PRO A 146 4.25 -14.78 4.58
N ILE A 147 5.19 -14.28 3.78
CA ILE A 147 6.28 -13.44 4.25
C ILE A 147 5.71 -12.09 4.73
N VAL A 148 4.87 -11.46 3.91
CA VAL A 148 4.23 -10.18 4.24
C VAL A 148 3.30 -10.33 5.45
N ASP A 149 2.52 -11.42 5.52
CA ASP A 149 1.66 -11.75 6.67
C ASP A 149 2.43 -11.82 7.97
N SER A 150 3.52 -12.58 7.99
CA SER A 150 4.37 -12.72 9.19
C SER A 150 4.98 -11.39 9.63
N LEU A 151 5.35 -10.54 8.68
CA LEU A 151 5.85 -9.20 8.98
C LEU A 151 4.75 -8.27 9.48
N ALA A 152 3.57 -8.33 8.87
CA ALA A 152 2.42 -7.53 9.31
C ALA A 152 1.99 -7.89 10.74
N GLU A 153 1.95 -9.17 11.09
CA GLU A 153 1.68 -9.63 12.47
C GLU A 153 2.64 -9.03 13.50
N LYS A 154 3.89 -8.80 13.11
CA LYS A 154 4.91 -8.27 14.01
C LYS A 154 4.94 -6.74 14.08
N TYR A 155 4.69 -6.06 12.96
CA TYR A 155 4.98 -4.62 12.82
C TYR A 155 3.74 -3.75 12.65
N ALA A 156 2.68 -4.25 12.00
CA ALA A 156 1.54 -3.42 11.62
C ALA A 156 0.61 -3.13 12.81
N ASP A 157 0.11 -1.90 12.87
CA ASP A 157 -0.99 -1.52 13.77
C ASP A 157 -2.35 -1.89 13.15
N ALA A 158 -2.42 -1.96 11.80
CA ALA A 158 -3.55 -2.49 11.04
C ALA A 158 -3.04 -3.20 9.77
N TYR A 159 -3.79 -4.19 9.27
CA TYR A 159 -3.40 -4.97 8.11
C TYR A 159 -4.59 -5.33 7.24
N ILE A 160 -4.47 -5.10 5.92
CA ILE A 160 -5.46 -5.48 4.93
C ILE A 160 -4.92 -6.67 4.15
N ARG A 161 -5.55 -7.83 4.30
CA ARG A 161 -5.27 -9.06 3.53
C ARG A 161 -5.89 -8.95 2.13
N LEU A 162 -5.37 -7.99 1.36
CA LEU A 162 -6.01 -7.53 0.12
C LEU A 162 -6.11 -8.64 -0.92
N ASP A 163 -5.07 -9.47 -1.07
CA ASP A 163 -5.09 -10.60 -2.00
C ASP A 163 -6.17 -11.63 -1.62
N GLU A 164 -6.25 -11.99 -0.34
CA GLU A 164 -7.27 -12.92 0.15
C GLU A 164 -8.69 -12.37 -0.04
N ILE A 165 -8.88 -11.07 0.23
CA ILE A 165 -10.20 -10.42 0.11
C ILE A 165 -10.65 -10.36 -1.34
N ILE A 166 -9.75 -9.99 -2.27
CA ILE A 166 -10.05 -9.97 -3.71
C ILE A 166 -10.40 -11.38 -4.20
N HIS A 167 -9.64 -12.41 -3.78
CA HIS A 167 -9.91 -13.79 -4.18
C HIS A 167 -11.19 -14.38 -3.59
N ALA A 168 -11.66 -13.87 -2.45
CA ALA A 168 -12.90 -14.29 -1.81
C ALA A 168 -14.15 -13.55 -2.34
N ASP A 169 -13.97 -12.49 -3.12
CA ASP A 169 -15.09 -11.72 -3.68
C ASP A 169 -15.84 -12.52 -4.75
N GLU A 170 -17.16 -12.38 -4.82
CA GLU A 170 -18.02 -13.08 -5.77
C GLU A 170 -17.73 -12.76 -7.24
N ASN A 171 -17.12 -11.60 -7.49
CA ASN A 171 -16.72 -11.13 -8.82
C ASN A 171 -15.31 -11.57 -9.22
N TYR A 172 -14.57 -12.25 -8.30
CA TYR A 172 -13.25 -12.77 -8.63
C TYR A 172 -13.31 -13.73 -9.83
N GLY A 173 -12.43 -13.51 -10.80
CA GLY A 173 -12.41 -14.25 -12.06
C GLY A 173 -13.32 -13.69 -13.15
N THR A 174 -14.10 -12.63 -12.85
CA THR A 174 -14.69 -11.79 -13.89
C THR A 174 -13.59 -10.95 -14.51
N GLU A 175 -13.44 -11.05 -15.82
CA GLU A 175 -12.37 -10.37 -16.54
C GLU A 175 -12.38 -8.86 -16.26
N HIS A 176 -11.25 -8.35 -15.78
CA HIS A 176 -11.03 -6.93 -15.49
C HIS A 176 -12.04 -6.29 -14.50
N TYR A 177 -12.53 -7.05 -13.52
CA TYR A 177 -13.50 -6.49 -12.58
C TYR A 177 -12.87 -5.47 -11.63
N PHE A 178 -11.75 -5.81 -10.99
CA PHE A 178 -11.03 -4.92 -10.07
C PHE A 178 -9.81 -4.25 -10.71
N THR A 179 -9.20 -4.87 -11.73
CA THR A 179 -7.96 -4.41 -12.33
C THR A 179 -8.06 -4.27 -13.84
N ARG A 180 -7.14 -3.52 -14.43
CA ARG A 180 -7.04 -3.35 -15.89
C ARG A 180 -6.22 -4.45 -16.56
N ASP A 181 -5.32 -5.08 -15.80
CA ASP A 181 -4.29 -6.00 -16.31
C ASP A 181 -3.88 -7.08 -15.30
N GLY A 182 -4.70 -7.33 -14.31
CA GLY A 182 -4.44 -8.28 -13.24
C GLY A 182 -3.64 -7.72 -12.04
N VAL A 183 -3.14 -6.47 -12.11
CA VAL A 183 -2.38 -5.81 -11.04
C VAL A 183 -2.87 -4.39 -10.78
N HIS A 184 -3.00 -3.57 -11.83
CA HIS A 184 -3.33 -2.15 -11.67
C HIS A 184 -4.85 -1.95 -11.53
N PRO A 185 -5.33 -1.44 -10.40
CA PRO A 185 -6.76 -1.22 -10.20
C PRO A 185 -7.38 -0.34 -11.28
N ASN A 186 -8.56 -0.70 -11.73
CA ASN A 186 -9.47 0.18 -12.42
C ASN A 186 -10.26 1.02 -11.39
N GLU A 187 -11.23 1.81 -11.82
CA GLU A 187 -12.01 2.66 -10.92
C GLU A 187 -12.75 1.84 -9.85
N THR A 188 -13.36 0.70 -10.22
CA THR A 188 -14.04 -0.22 -9.30
C THR A 188 -13.07 -0.77 -8.25
N GLY A 189 -11.88 -1.22 -8.67
CA GLY A 189 -10.86 -1.73 -7.77
C GLY A 189 -10.29 -0.64 -6.86
N ALA A 190 -10.08 0.57 -7.38
CA ALA A 190 -9.61 1.69 -6.59
C ALA A 190 -10.61 2.08 -5.49
N GLU A 191 -11.89 2.15 -5.80
CA GLU A 191 -12.95 2.37 -4.80
C GLU A 191 -13.06 1.22 -3.79
N PHE A 192 -12.93 -0.02 -4.26
CA PHE A 192 -12.96 -1.20 -3.40
C PHE A 192 -11.82 -1.18 -2.37
N ILE A 193 -10.59 -0.96 -2.83
CA ILE A 193 -9.42 -0.83 -1.95
C ILE A 193 -9.59 0.35 -0.99
N ALA A 194 -10.13 1.48 -1.44
CA ALA A 194 -10.35 2.65 -0.61
C ALA A 194 -11.34 2.37 0.54
N LYS A 195 -12.41 1.62 0.31
CA LYS A 195 -13.36 1.22 1.35
C LYS A 195 -12.67 0.36 2.43
N LEU A 196 -11.93 -0.66 2.02
CA LEU A 196 -11.14 -1.50 2.94
C LEU A 196 -10.11 -0.67 3.71
N TYR A 197 -9.47 0.27 3.04
CA TYR A 197 -8.50 1.17 3.63
C TYR A 197 -9.13 2.02 4.74
N VAL A 198 -10.28 2.65 4.47
CA VAL A 198 -11.00 3.47 5.44
C VAL A 198 -11.46 2.66 6.65
N GLU A 199 -11.98 1.45 6.44
CA GLU A 199 -12.35 0.53 7.52
C GLU A 199 -11.14 0.20 8.41
N ALA A 200 -10.01 -0.12 7.83
CA ALA A 200 -8.81 -0.52 8.56
C ALA A 200 -8.14 0.63 9.30
N ILE A 201 -8.20 1.86 8.76
CA ILE A 201 -7.48 3.02 9.32
C ILE A 201 -8.31 3.78 10.36
N SER A 202 -9.64 3.70 10.31
CA SER A 202 -10.53 4.45 11.21
C SER A 202 -10.24 4.20 12.69
N PRO A 203 -10.01 2.96 13.17
CA PRO A 203 -9.65 2.73 14.57
C PRO A 203 -8.31 3.40 14.96
N LEU A 204 -7.36 3.51 14.05
CA LEU A 204 -6.07 4.17 14.30
C LEU A 204 -6.25 5.69 14.40
N ILE A 205 -7.12 6.27 13.58
CA ILE A 205 -7.50 7.70 13.64
C ILE A 205 -8.16 7.98 14.99
N ASP A 206 -9.13 7.16 15.39
CA ASP A 206 -9.86 7.32 16.66
C ASP A 206 -8.89 7.24 17.86
N GLU A 207 -7.93 6.33 17.83
CA GLU A 207 -6.88 6.24 18.85
C GLU A 207 -6.03 7.51 18.90
N ILE A 208 -5.58 8.03 17.75
CA ILE A 208 -4.81 9.29 17.69
C ILE A 208 -5.65 10.46 18.21
N LEU A 209 -6.93 10.50 17.88
CA LEU A 209 -7.83 11.56 18.33
C LEU A 209 -8.08 11.50 19.85
N SER A 210 -8.12 10.32 20.44
CA SER A 210 -8.32 10.15 21.89
C SER A 210 -7.07 10.44 22.71
N ASN A 211 -5.87 10.25 22.16
CA ASN A 211 -4.58 10.44 22.82
C ASN A 211 -3.99 11.85 22.69
N LYS A 212 -4.58 12.72 21.89
CA LYS A 212 -4.21 14.13 21.69
C LYS A 212 -5.23 15.05 22.33
#